data_025fb8ac0e3b06499e4ed140a40d530c
#
_entry.id   025fb8ac0e3b06499e4ed140a40d530c
#
_cell.length_a   1.000
_cell.length_b   1.000
_cell.length_c   1.000
_cell.angle_alpha   90.00
_cell.angle_beta   90.00
_cell.angle_gamma   90.00
#
_symmetry.space_group_name_H-M   'P 1'
#
loop_
_entity.id
_entity.type
_entity.pdbx_description
1 polymer ?
#
loop_
_entity_poly.entity_id
_entity_poly.type
_entity_poly.pdbx_seq_one_letter_code
_entity_poly.pdbx_strand_id
1 'polypeptide(L)'
;MDVYTIYADHTESTNAYEFVRLMRKFLDKMQDMKRIESYRITRSKLGFRSMNLPEFRIDMEFQNLQQLDDAMTGVLRNEQNVEGEHIGFNQLVDVETIQHFLYRDFPDDV
;
A
#
# COMPACT_ATOMS: atom_id res chain seq x y z
N MET A 1 1.34 -10.85 -13.13
CA MET A 1 1.47 -9.90 -12.01
C MET A 1 0.34 -10.08 -11.02
N ASP A 2 0.66 -9.97 -9.77
CA ASP A 2 -0.33 -9.88 -8.70
C ASP A 2 -0.38 -8.43 -8.21
N VAL A 3 -1.58 -7.93 -7.94
CA VAL A 3 -1.78 -6.55 -7.49
C VAL A 3 -2.44 -6.58 -6.12
N TYR A 4 -1.75 -6.05 -5.13
CA TYR A 4 -2.31 -5.88 -3.80
C TYR A 4 -2.82 -4.44 -3.68
N THR A 5 -4.13 -4.30 -3.51
CA THR A 5 -4.80 -3.02 -3.47
C THR A 5 -5.29 -2.73 -2.05
N ILE A 6 -4.95 -1.56 -1.53
CA ILE A 6 -5.42 -1.09 -0.24
C ILE A 6 -6.22 0.20 -0.47
N TYR A 7 -7.39 0.28 0.16
CA TYR A 7 -8.12 1.53 0.33
C TYR A 7 -7.99 1.96 1.78
N ALA A 8 -7.70 3.23 2.02
CA ALA A 8 -7.54 3.75 3.37
C ALA A 8 -7.79 5.26 3.41
N ASP A 9 -8.18 5.75 4.58
CA ASP A 9 -8.23 7.18 4.88
C ASP A 9 -7.12 7.51 5.87
N HIS A 10 -6.62 8.75 5.83
CA HIS A 10 -5.71 9.22 6.85
C HIS A 10 -6.47 9.63 8.12
N THR A 11 -5.77 9.70 9.23
CA THR A 11 -6.34 10.16 10.49
C THR A 11 -6.62 11.67 10.44
N GLU A 12 -7.45 12.16 11.37
CA GLU A 12 -7.74 13.60 11.47
C GLU A 12 -6.55 14.42 11.96
N SER A 13 -5.55 13.77 12.55
CA SER A 13 -4.35 14.42 13.06
C SER A 13 -3.36 14.83 11.98
N THR A 14 -3.62 14.47 10.73
CA THR A 14 -2.72 14.75 9.61
C THR A 14 -3.51 15.25 8.40
N ASN A 15 -2.83 15.38 7.27
CA ASN A 15 -3.44 15.80 6.02
C ASN A 15 -2.97 14.89 4.88
N ALA A 16 -3.61 15.04 3.71
CA ALA A 16 -3.34 14.21 2.56
C ALA A 16 -1.87 14.25 2.11
N TYR A 17 -1.26 15.43 2.12
CA TYR A 17 0.11 15.60 1.65
C TYR A 17 1.11 14.86 2.54
N GLU A 18 0.98 15.01 3.85
CA GLU A 18 1.86 14.34 4.81
C GLU A 18 1.66 12.82 4.79
N PHE A 19 0.41 12.39 4.73
CA PHE A 19 0.07 10.98 4.64
C PHE A 19 0.73 10.33 3.40
N VAL A 20 0.56 10.94 2.23
CA VAL A 20 1.12 10.42 0.98
C VAL A 20 2.66 10.52 0.99
N ARG A 21 3.22 11.58 1.55
CA ARG A 21 4.67 11.74 1.65
C ARG A 21 5.31 10.57 2.41
N LEU A 22 4.77 10.24 3.57
CA LEU A 22 5.31 9.14 4.39
C LEU A 22 5.05 7.78 3.76
N MET A 23 3.90 7.62 3.11
CA MET A 23 3.58 6.38 2.39
C MET A 23 4.56 6.15 1.23
N ARG A 24 4.85 7.20 0.45
CA ARG A 24 5.85 7.12 -0.63
C ARG A 24 7.22 6.76 -0.09
N LYS A 25 7.62 7.34 1.02
CA LYS A 25 8.91 7.05 1.63
C LYS A 25 9.05 5.57 1.94
N PHE A 26 8.01 4.95 2.47
CA PHE A 26 7.98 3.53 2.75
C PHE A 26 7.99 2.70 1.46
N LEU A 27 7.10 3.03 0.52
CA LEU A 27 6.95 2.25 -0.70
C LEU A 27 8.15 2.38 -1.65
N ASP A 28 8.78 3.55 -1.71
CA ASP A 28 10.03 3.75 -2.47
C ASP A 28 11.13 2.87 -1.92
N LYS A 29 11.24 2.78 -0.60
CA LYS A 29 12.22 1.90 0.03
C LYS A 29 11.94 0.44 -0.29
N MET A 30 10.68 0.01 -0.25
CA MET A 30 10.29 -1.35 -0.62
C MET A 30 10.64 -1.65 -2.08
N GLN A 31 10.44 -0.69 -2.97
CA GLN A 31 10.78 -0.83 -4.38
C GLN A 31 12.29 -0.91 -4.59
N ASP A 32 13.06 -0.07 -3.90
CA ASP A 32 14.52 -0.09 -3.96
C ASP A 32 15.10 -1.42 -3.48
N MET A 33 14.45 -2.04 -2.51
CA MET A 33 14.82 -3.36 -1.99
C MET A 33 14.30 -4.51 -2.86
N LYS A 34 13.60 -4.20 -3.95
CA LYS A 34 12.95 -5.18 -4.85
C LYS A 34 11.92 -6.05 -4.15
N ARG A 35 11.30 -5.54 -3.11
CA ARG A 35 10.20 -6.21 -2.41
C ARG A 35 8.88 -6.05 -3.15
N ILE A 36 8.74 -4.96 -3.91
CA ILE A 36 7.62 -4.72 -4.82
C ILE A 36 8.19 -4.30 -6.18
N GLU A 37 7.43 -4.55 -7.25
CA GLU A 37 7.84 -4.15 -8.60
C GLU A 37 7.53 -2.67 -8.84
N SER A 38 6.33 -2.26 -8.48
CA SER A 38 5.89 -0.88 -8.63
C SER A 38 4.74 -0.60 -7.68
N TYR A 39 4.37 0.66 -7.55
CA TYR A 39 3.20 1.06 -6.80
C TYR A 39 2.57 2.30 -7.42
N ARG A 40 1.32 2.54 -7.06
CA ARG A 40 0.59 3.73 -7.47
C ARG A 40 -0.32 4.16 -6.34
N ILE A 41 -0.36 5.47 -6.07
CA ILE A 41 -1.24 6.06 -5.08
C ILE A 41 -2.22 6.97 -5.83
N THR A 42 -3.50 6.73 -5.64
CA THR A 42 -4.56 7.53 -6.24
C THR A 42 -5.55 7.98 -5.18
N ARG A 43 -6.28 9.04 -5.48
CA ARG A 43 -7.30 9.62 -4.59
C ARG A 43 -8.59 9.75 -5.38
N SER A 44 -9.72 9.40 -4.77
CA SER A 44 -11.01 9.55 -5.44
C SER A 44 -11.26 11.01 -5.82
N LYS A 45 -11.90 11.20 -6.96
CA LYS A 45 -12.24 12.52 -7.48
C LYS A 45 -13.75 12.67 -7.63
N LEU A 46 -14.23 13.89 -7.39
CA LEU A 46 -15.62 14.28 -7.63
C LEU A 46 -16.63 13.42 -6.87
N GLY A 47 -16.20 12.77 -5.79
CA GLY A 47 -17.10 11.92 -5.01
C GLY A 47 -17.46 10.58 -5.65
N PHE A 48 -16.78 10.19 -6.72
CA PHE A 48 -17.04 8.90 -7.37
C PHE A 48 -16.43 7.76 -6.57
N ARG A 49 -17.14 7.38 -5.50
CA ARG A 49 -16.77 6.27 -4.61
C ARG A 49 -17.99 5.41 -4.35
N SER A 50 -18.11 4.31 -5.08
CA SER A 50 -19.15 3.33 -4.79
C SER A 50 -18.85 2.63 -3.47
N MET A 51 -19.90 2.23 -2.76
CA MET A 51 -19.79 1.46 -1.51
C MET A 51 -19.04 2.20 -0.39
N ASN A 52 -18.93 3.53 -0.49
CA ASN A 52 -18.22 4.36 0.51
C ASN A 52 -16.79 3.87 0.78
N LEU A 53 -16.09 3.42 -0.25
CA LEU A 53 -14.68 3.06 -0.12
C LEU A 53 -13.88 4.27 0.37
N PRO A 54 -12.81 4.05 1.16
CA PRO A 54 -11.91 5.12 1.57
C PRO A 54 -11.35 5.91 0.40
N GLU A 55 -10.91 7.13 0.67
CA GLU A 55 -10.55 8.09 -0.36
C GLU A 55 -9.29 7.75 -1.12
N PHE A 56 -8.29 7.16 -0.44
CA PHE A 56 -7.00 6.82 -1.04
C PHE A 56 -6.97 5.36 -1.44
N ARG A 57 -6.39 5.12 -2.62
CA ARG A 57 -6.16 3.77 -3.14
C ARG A 57 -4.67 3.60 -3.41
N ILE A 58 -4.10 2.55 -2.87
CA ILE A 58 -2.70 2.18 -3.05
C ILE A 58 -2.64 0.82 -3.75
N ASP A 59 -2.07 0.78 -4.94
CA ASP A 59 -1.84 -0.45 -5.67
C ASP A 59 -0.36 -0.78 -5.62
N MET A 60 -0.04 -2.01 -5.20
CA MET A 60 1.33 -2.53 -5.17
C MET A 60 1.40 -3.74 -6.09
N GLU A 61 2.33 -3.73 -7.04
CA GLU A 61 2.49 -4.81 -7.99
C GLU A 61 3.60 -5.77 -7.56
N PHE A 62 3.31 -7.06 -7.67
CA PHE A 62 4.24 -8.15 -7.38
C PHE A 62 4.32 -9.08 -8.57
N GLN A 63 5.50 -9.67 -8.80
CA GLN A 63 5.66 -10.67 -9.88
C GLN A 63 4.84 -11.92 -9.59
N ASN A 64 4.77 -12.31 -8.32
CA ASN A 64 4.10 -13.52 -7.88
C ASN A 64 3.78 -13.45 -6.37
N LEU A 65 3.09 -14.46 -5.87
CA LEU A 65 2.73 -14.53 -4.46
C LEU A 65 3.94 -14.69 -3.55
N GLN A 66 5.01 -15.29 -4.04
CA GLN A 66 6.23 -15.45 -3.24
C GLN A 66 6.85 -14.08 -2.93
N GLN A 67 6.90 -13.19 -3.91
CA GLN A 67 7.41 -11.83 -3.68
C GLN A 67 6.53 -11.09 -2.66
N LEU A 68 5.21 -11.23 -2.77
CA LEU A 68 4.27 -10.65 -1.80
C LEU A 68 4.54 -11.18 -0.39
N ASP A 69 4.68 -12.49 -0.24
CA ASP A 69 4.94 -13.11 1.05
C ASP A 69 6.28 -12.63 1.63
N ASP A 70 7.32 -12.57 0.82
CA ASP A 70 8.63 -12.08 1.24
C ASP A 70 8.56 -10.61 1.70
N ALA A 71 7.79 -9.79 1.00
CA ALA A 71 7.61 -8.38 1.36
C ALA A 71 6.91 -8.25 2.72
N MET A 72 5.84 -8.98 2.94
CA MET A 72 5.10 -8.94 4.21
C MET A 72 5.95 -9.48 5.36
N THR A 73 6.66 -10.59 5.13
CA THR A 73 7.57 -11.17 6.12
C THR A 73 8.70 -10.22 6.47
N GLY A 74 9.28 -9.55 5.47
CA GLY A 74 10.35 -8.58 5.66
C GLY A 74 9.93 -7.42 6.56
N VAL A 75 8.72 -6.89 6.36
CA VAL A 75 8.17 -5.82 7.21
C VAL A 75 8.02 -6.30 8.64
N LEU A 76 7.43 -7.50 8.83
CA LEU A 76 7.21 -8.07 10.17
C LEU A 76 8.51 -8.33 10.91
N ARG A 77 9.58 -8.67 10.18
CA ARG A 77 10.90 -8.94 10.77
C ARG A 77 11.81 -7.72 10.85
N ASN A 78 11.31 -6.55 10.46
CA ASN A 78 12.08 -5.31 10.42
C ASN A 78 13.38 -5.43 9.61
N GLU A 79 13.35 -6.17 8.51
CA GLU A 79 14.52 -6.33 7.66
C GLU A 79 14.94 -4.97 7.08
N GLN A 80 16.25 -4.65 7.17
CA GLN A 80 16.84 -3.43 6.63
C GLN A 80 16.13 -2.13 7.09
N ASN A 81 15.57 -2.15 8.31
CA ASN A 81 14.91 -1.00 8.93
C ASN A 81 13.65 -0.50 8.20
N VAL A 82 13.00 -1.37 7.44
CA VAL A 82 11.75 -1.02 6.74
C VAL A 82 10.63 -0.69 7.72
N GLU A 83 10.63 -1.33 8.90
CA GLU A 83 9.58 -1.13 9.90
C GLU A 83 9.46 0.33 10.34
N GLY A 84 10.59 1.06 10.40
CA GLY A 84 10.57 2.47 10.79
C GLY A 84 9.69 3.32 9.87
N GLU A 85 9.84 3.19 8.56
CA GLU A 85 9.01 3.89 7.60
C GLU A 85 7.58 3.39 7.59
N HIS A 86 7.38 2.08 7.77
CA HIS A 86 6.04 1.49 7.86
C HIS A 86 5.28 2.05 9.06
N ILE A 87 5.90 2.11 10.23
CA ILE A 87 5.30 2.70 11.42
C ILE A 87 5.03 4.19 11.19
N GLY A 88 5.97 4.89 10.55
CA GLY A 88 5.85 6.33 10.31
C GLY A 88 4.56 6.71 9.59
N PHE A 89 4.23 6.03 8.48
CA PHE A 89 2.99 6.34 7.79
C PHE A 89 1.77 5.63 8.41
N ASN A 90 1.97 4.44 9.00
CA ASN A 90 0.87 3.65 9.56
C ASN A 90 0.19 4.37 10.73
N GLN A 91 0.91 5.21 11.44
CA GLN A 91 0.33 6.07 12.49
C GLN A 91 -0.65 7.11 11.92
N LEU A 92 -0.54 7.42 10.64
CA LEU A 92 -1.40 8.39 9.94
C LEU A 92 -2.60 7.74 9.26
N VAL A 93 -2.66 6.41 9.25
CA VAL A 93 -3.78 5.66 8.65
C VAL A 93 -4.88 5.48 9.68
N ASP A 94 -6.11 5.75 9.28
CA ASP A 94 -7.27 5.35 10.06
C ASP A 94 -7.49 3.85 9.81
N VAL A 95 -6.99 3.03 10.73
CA VAL A 95 -6.96 1.57 10.56
C VAL A 95 -8.36 0.96 10.44
N GLU A 96 -9.39 1.63 10.97
CA GLU A 96 -10.76 1.13 10.86
C GLU A 96 -11.30 1.26 9.44
N THR A 97 -10.69 2.10 8.60
CA THR A 97 -11.12 2.30 7.22
C THR A 97 -10.48 1.35 6.23
N ILE A 98 -9.43 0.62 6.62
CA ILE A 98 -8.64 -0.18 5.69
C ILE A 98 -9.48 -1.27 5.05
N GLN A 99 -9.48 -1.28 3.72
CA GLN A 99 -10.02 -2.36 2.89
C GLN A 99 -8.90 -2.85 1.98
N HIS A 100 -8.75 -4.15 1.83
CA HIS A 100 -7.67 -4.69 1.02
C HIS A 100 -8.17 -5.81 0.10
N PHE A 101 -7.54 -5.90 -1.06
CA PHE A 101 -7.92 -6.82 -2.11
C PHE A 101 -6.66 -7.35 -2.79
N LEU A 102 -6.72 -8.58 -3.29
CA LEU A 102 -5.66 -9.17 -4.08
C LEU A 102 -6.23 -9.58 -5.43
N TYR A 103 -5.63 -9.03 -6.49
CA TYR A 103 -6.00 -9.33 -7.87
C TYR A 103 -4.82 -9.90 -8.62
N ARG A 104 -5.10 -10.71 -9.62
CA ARG A 104 -4.11 -11.23 -10.54
C ARG A 104 -4.52 -10.92 -11.96
N ASP A 105 -3.54 -10.66 -12.83
CA ASP A 105 -3.80 -10.47 -14.25
C ASP A 105 -4.56 -11.68 -14.81
N PHE A 106 -5.49 -11.42 -15.70
CA PHE A 106 -6.28 -12.46 -16.35
C PHE A 106 -6.13 -12.36 -17.87
N PRO A 107 -5.99 -13.48 -18.57
CA PRO A 107 -5.82 -14.82 -18.03
C PRO A 107 -4.44 -14.99 -17.38
N ASP A 108 -4.37 -15.74 -16.28
CA ASP A 108 -3.09 -16.05 -15.68
C ASP A 108 -2.52 -17.33 -16.30
N ASP A 109 -1.19 -17.42 -16.30
CA ASP A 109 -0.48 -18.51 -16.96
C ASP A 109 -0.23 -19.71 -16.04
N VAL A 110 -0.88 -19.71 -14.89
CA VAL A 110 -0.60 -20.70 -13.86
C VAL A 110 -1.82 -21.56 -13.59
#